data_bf11d40a408a43292605e730817eebf4
#
_entry.id   bf11d40a408a43292605e730817eebf4
#
_cell.length_a   1.000
_cell.length_b   1.000
_cell.length_c   1.000
_cell.angle_alpha   90.00
_cell.angle_beta   90.00
_cell.angle_gamma   90.00
#
_symmetry.space_group_name_H-M   'P 1'
#
loop_
_entity.id
_entity.type
_entity.pdbx_description
1 polymer ?
#
loop_
_entity_poly.entity_id
_entity_poly.type
_entity_poly.pdbx_seq_one_letter_code
_entity_poly.pdbx_strand_id
1 'polypeptide(L)'
;MSWFHPCFIIPCYNHGHTVPAVIDALQHFAYPIIVIDDGSDPITKNILTQQAQRPLVEVITLAHNRGKGYAVMTAIKHAAKQNYSHAIQIDADGQHDLTTVNDLLTVAHQHPTALISGKPIYDDSIPKSRLYGRYITHFWVWIETLSLTIKDSMCGFRCYPINPIMKTLNQHNFSHRMEFDTEIMVRFYWNNGDIRFIDTKVIYPEGGISHFDALWDNIKISWMHTKLFLGMLPRIPTLLKRHQARSQHWSSHGERGTVLGIKLLLAIYTLLGRKVVNGLLTLVIGYYYLTSKTARQASEQYLHQLQTYAEQQQLPLPEKLTTYRHLLSFGHTTLDKLAAWKGDYDADNLTIHGQHHFDNIVASHQGVVILGSHLGNLELCRALSQRHKNIKINALVFTEHAAHFNSVLKAVNPDSNLNLIHVNQLGADTAIMLQQKVERGEWVVIVGDRTSVANEKRVGWANFLGQKAPFPHGPFILAAVLKTPVYLLFGLRDDSQAIPHFNVYFEPFSEQITLPRATRNAALQTVVEHYATRLEHYTLQAPLQWYNFFNFWQLSEKKDDK
;
A
#
# COMPACT_ATOMS: atom_id res chain seq x y z
N MET A 1 -4.57 -9.52 -33.96
CA MET A 1 -3.38 -8.91 -33.31
C MET A 1 -3.44 -7.42 -33.56
N SER A 2 -3.53 -6.58 -32.52
CA SER A 2 -3.47 -5.13 -32.72
C SER A 2 -2.07 -4.76 -33.18
N TRP A 3 -1.99 -4.10 -34.34
CA TRP A 3 -0.74 -3.63 -34.93
C TRP A 3 -0.04 -2.65 -33.98
N PHE A 4 1.13 -2.97 -33.45
CA PHE A 4 1.93 -2.13 -32.57
C PHE A 4 2.93 -1.33 -33.40
N HIS A 5 2.64 -0.05 -33.61
CA HIS A 5 3.43 0.88 -34.43
C HIS A 5 3.65 2.17 -33.67
N PRO A 6 4.63 2.23 -32.76
CA PRO A 6 4.88 3.40 -31.93
C PRO A 6 5.75 4.44 -32.65
N CYS A 7 5.70 5.68 -32.16
CA CYS A 7 6.66 6.73 -32.46
C CYS A 7 7.15 7.39 -31.16
N PHE A 8 8.34 7.99 -31.19
CA PHE A 8 8.82 8.88 -30.14
C PHE A 8 8.31 10.30 -30.38
N ILE A 9 7.99 11.01 -29.30
CA ILE A 9 7.63 12.43 -29.33
C ILE A 9 8.52 13.20 -28.36
N ILE A 10 9.14 14.29 -28.83
CA ILE A 10 10.09 15.09 -28.04
C ILE A 10 9.61 16.54 -28.05
N PRO A 11 8.99 17.05 -26.97
CA PRO A 11 8.74 18.48 -26.79
C PRO A 11 10.07 19.18 -26.52
N CYS A 12 10.41 20.19 -27.31
CA CYS A 12 11.68 20.89 -27.22
C CYS A 12 11.46 22.41 -27.13
N TYR A 13 12.08 23.07 -26.15
CA TYR A 13 12.14 24.52 -26.02
C TYR A 13 13.50 24.93 -25.46
N ASN A 14 14.35 25.53 -26.28
CA ASN A 14 15.71 25.98 -25.93
C ASN A 14 16.63 24.88 -25.40
N HIS A 15 16.45 23.63 -25.84
CA HIS A 15 17.28 22.47 -25.50
C HIS A 15 18.17 22.00 -26.64
N GLY A 16 18.67 22.92 -27.47
CA GLY A 16 19.51 22.62 -28.62
C GLY A 16 20.77 21.81 -28.28
N HIS A 17 21.34 21.99 -27.09
CA HIS A 17 22.56 21.28 -26.68
C HIS A 17 22.33 19.82 -26.28
N THR A 18 21.14 19.47 -25.82
CA THR A 18 20.85 18.12 -25.28
C THR A 18 20.05 17.26 -26.26
N VAL A 19 19.15 17.87 -27.06
CA VAL A 19 18.26 17.13 -27.97
C VAL A 19 18.99 16.25 -29.00
N PRO A 20 20.17 16.60 -29.56
CA PRO A 20 20.89 15.71 -30.49
C PRO A 20 21.27 14.38 -29.82
N ALA A 21 21.78 14.42 -28.59
CA ALA A 21 22.14 13.21 -27.84
C ALA A 21 20.93 12.33 -27.51
N VAL A 22 19.78 12.97 -27.22
CA VAL A 22 18.51 12.24 -27.01
C VAL A 22 18.08 11.54 -28.30
N ILE A 23 18.14 12.22 -29.45
CA ILE A 23 17.82 11.64 -30.76
C ILE A 23 18.79 10.49 -31.08
N ASP A 24 20.11 10.67 -30.86
CA ASP A 24 21.11 9.62 -31.07
C ASP A 24 20.78 8.35 -30.31
N ALA A 25 20.45 8.49 -29.03
CA ALA A 25 20.11 7.39 -28.17
C ALA A 25 18.79 6.68 -28.58
N LEU A 26 17.86 7.38 -29.24
CA LEU A 26 16.59 6.79 -29.67
C LEU A 26 16.65 6.15 -31.06
N GLN A 27 17.61 6.53 -31.90
CA GLN A 27 17.70 6.02 -33.28
C GLN A 27 17.90 4.51 -33.38
N HIS A 28 18.56 3.88 -32.40
CA HIS A 28 18.78 2.43 -32.41
C HIS A 28 17.48 1.61 -32.25
N PHE A 29 16.39 2.22 -31.77
CA PHE A 29 15.06 1.58 -31.73
C PHE A 29 14.39 1.50 -33.10
N ALA A 30 14.89 2.22 -34.10
CA ALA A 30 14.36 2.28 -35.47
C ALA A 30 12.87 2.67 -35.54
N TYR A 31 12.37 3.46 -34.60
CA TYR A 31 11.04 4.07 -34.62
C TYR A 31 11.12 5.54 -35.04
N PRO A 32 10.07 6.08 -35.68
CA PRO A 32 9.98 7.50 -36.01
C PRO A 32 10.06 8.39 -34.79
N ILE A 33 10.75 9.52 -34.92
CA ILE A 33 10.97 10.53 -33.87
C ILE A 33 10.34 11.84 -34.34
N ILE A 34 9.34 12.34 -33.63
CA ILE A 34 8.65 13.59 -33.89
C ILE A 34 9.09 14.61 -32.85
N VAL A 35 9.85 15.62 -33.25
CA VAL A 35 10.27 16.71 -32.39
C VAL A 35 9.34 17.89 -32.57
N ILE A 36 8.78 18.42 -31.48
CA ILE A 36 8.00 19.66 -31.52
C ILE A 36 8.85 20.78 -30.94
N ASP A 37 9.30 21.68 -31.82
CA ASP A 37 9.96 22.92 -31.41
C ASP A 37 8.92 23.94 -30.95
N ASP A 38 8.84 24.17 -29.66
CA ASP A 38 7.89 25.10 -29.05
C ASP A 38 8.34 26.57 -29.13
N GLY A 39 8.77 26.99 -30.31
CA GLY A 39 9.19 28.39 -30.58
C GLY A 39 10.52 28.72 -29.91
N SER A 40 11.51 27.86 -30.04
CA SER A 40 12.85 28.05 -29.50
C SER A 40 13.63 29.22 -30.13
N ASP A 41 14.75 29.52 -29.52
CA ASP A 41 15.72 30.52 -30.02
C ASP A 41 16.33 30.11 -31.38
N PRO A 42 16.96 31.05 -32.10
CA PRO A 42 17.54 30.78 -33.42
C PRO A 42 18.63 29.70 -33.41
N ILE A 43 19.40 29.57 -32.32
CA ILE A 43 20.48 28.57 -32.20
C ILE A 43 19.83 27.17 -32.16
N THR A 44 18.88 26.96 -31.25
CA THR A 44 18.15 25.70 -31.14
C THR A 44 17.44 25.34 -32.44
N LYS A 45 16.77 26.32 -33.09
CA LYS A 45 16.11 26.09 -34.39
C LYS A 45 17.07 25.63 -35.48
N ASN A 46 18.27 26.19 -35.56
CA ASN A 46 19.28 25.75 -36.51
C ASN A 46 19.72 24.32 -36.26
N ILE A 47 19.95 23.96 -35.00
CA ILE A 47 20.28 22.59 -34.60
C ILE A 47 19.15 21.60 -34.96
N LEU A 48 17.91 21.94 -34.64
CA LEU A 48 16.75 21.11 -34.98
C LEU A 48 16.55 20.95 -36.49
N THR A 49 16.85 22.00 -37.30
CA THR A 49 16.85 21.90 -38.76
C THR A 49 17.88 20.89 -39.26
N GLN A 50 19.06 20.81 -38.63
CA GLN A 50 20.05 19.80 -38.97
C GLN A 50 19.57 18.40 -38.54
N GLN A 51 18.93 18.27 -37.38
CA GLN A 51 18.38 16.99 -36.95
C GLN A 51 17.28 16.45 -37.86
N ALA A 52 16.49 17.34 -38.46
CA ALA A 52 15.44 16.99 -39.43
C ALA A 52 15.98 16.32 -40.71
N GLN A 53 17.28 16.42 -41.00
CA GLN A 53 17.91 15.73 -42.14
C GLN A 53 18.19 14.24 -41.84
N ARG A 54 18.02 13.81 -40.60
CA ARG A 54 18.32 12.43 -40.17
C ARG A 54 17.16 11.50 -40.53
N PRO A 55 17.45 10.24 -40.85
CA PRO A 55 16.39 9.25 -41.09
C PRO A 55 15.43 9.14 -39.91
N LEU A 56 14.15 9.01 -40.16
CA LEU A 56 13.07 8.83 -39.18
C LEU A 56 12.88 10.01 -38.20
N VAL A 57 13.49 11.17 -38.44
CA VAL A 57 13.34 12.36 -37.61
C VAL A 57 12.50 13.40 -38.35
N GLU A 58 11.39 13.79 -37.76
CA GLU A 58 10.51 14.88 -38.22
C GLU A 58 10.51 16.01 -37.18
N VAL A 59 10.69 17.25 -37.63
CA VAL A 59 10.67 18.42 -36.75
C VAL A 59 9.51 19.32 -37.15
N ILE A 60 8.65 19.66 -36.20
CA ILE A 60 7.51 20.56 -36.36
C ILE A 60 7.75 21.79 -35.50
N THR A 61 7.88 22.96 -36.12
CA THR A 61 8.16 24.23 -35.44
C THR A 61 6.88 25.02 -35.22
N LEU A 62 6.64 25.41 -33.95
CA LEU A 62 5.57 26.33 -33.57
C LEU A 62 6.05 27.79 -33.71
N ALA A 63 5.14 28.69 -34.03
CA ALA A 63 5.46 30.10 -34.27
C ALA A 63 6.01 30.81 -33.01
N HIS A 64 5.55 30.40 -31.82
CA HIS A 64 5.96 30.94 -30.53
C HIS A 64 5.74 29.92 -29.44
N ASN A 65 6.38 30.12 -28.27
CA ASN A 65 6.24 29.24 -27.12
C ASN A 65 4.79 29.19 -26.62
N ARG A 66 4.20 28.00 -26.62
CA ARG A 66 2.85 27.72 -26.14
C ARG A 66 2.83 26.83 -24.89
N GLY A 67 3.97 26.29 -24.52
CA GLY A 67 4.21 25.46 -23.36
C GLY A 67 4.25 23.97 -23.65
N LYS A 68 4.93 23.22 -22.76
CA LYS A 68 5.19 21.78 -22.90
C LYS A 68 3.93 20.97 -23.22
N GLY A 69 2.84 21.21 -22.49
CA GLY A 69 1.58 20.49 -22.70
C GLY A 69 1.01 20.70 -24.11
N TYR A 70 1.12 21.92 -24.65
CA TYR A 70 0.68 22.18 -26.03
C TYR A 70 1.54 21.45 -27.05
N ALA A 71 2.86 21.42 -26.84
CA ALA A 71 3.79 20.69 -27.71
C ALA A 71 3.50 19.19 -27.70
N VAL A 72 3.29 18.59 -26.53
CA VAL A 72 2.93 17.17 -26.38
C VAL A 72 1.60 16.86 -27.06
N MET A 73 0.56 17.67 -26.83
CA MET A 73 -0.74 17.50 -27.50
C MET A 73 -0.62 17.61 -29.02
N THR A 74 0.21 18.52 -29.50
CA THR A 74 0.47 18.69 -30.96
C THR A 74 1.12 17.43 -31.52
N ALA A 75 2.13 16.90 -30.84
CA ALA A 75 2.79 15.65 -31.22
C ALA A 75 1.84 14.47 -31.26
N ILE A 76 1.02 14.28 -30.21
CA ILE A 76 0.03 13.19 -30.15
C ILE A 76 -1.00 13.30 -31.29
N LYS A 77 -1.51 14.50 -31.54
CA LYS A 77 -2.45 14.74 -32.64
C LYS A 77 -1.81 14.49 -34.03
N HIS A 78 -0.55 14.85 -34.19
CA HIS A 78 0.20 14.56 -35.41
C HIS A 78 0.44 13.04 -35.57
N ALA A 79 0.87 12.38 -34.52
CA ALA A 79 1.04 10.92 -34.48
C ALA A 79 -0.27 10.17 -34.81
N ALA A 80 -1.41 10.67 -34.32
CA ALA A 80 -2.74 10.13 -34.66
C ALA A 80 -3.06 10.27 -36.17
N LYS A 81 -2.72 11.40 -36.81
CA LYS A 81 -2.90 11.61 -38.25
C LYS A 81 -2.02 10.69 -39.10
N GLN A 82 -0.85 10.31 -38.59
CA GLN A 82 0.07 9.38 -39.23
C GLN A 82 -0.26 7.90 -38.92
N ASN A 83 -1.36 7.63 -38.24
CA ASN A 83 -1.82 6.28 -37.86
C ASN A 83 -0.85 5.50 -36.97
N TYR A 84 -0.02 6.16 -36.15
CA TYR A 84 0.74 5.47 -35.11
C TYR A 84 -0.20 4.93 -34.03
N SER A 85 0.18 3.82 -33.41
CA SER A 85 -0.60 3.20 -32.35
C SER A 85 -0.32 3.82 -30.97
N HIS A 86 0.95 4.20 -30.74
CA HIS A 86 1.44 4.75 -29.48
C HIS A 86 2.40 5.92 -29.73
N ALA A 87 2.36 6.92 -28.84
CA ALA A 87 3.32 8.02 -28.79
C ALA A 87 4.12 7.95 -27.48
N ILE A 88 5.43 7.82 -27.58
CA ILE A 88 6.34 7.71 -26.44
C ILE A 88 7.00 9.06 -26.22
N GLN A 89 6.62 9.73 -25.13
CA GLN A 89 7.19 11.02 -24.77
C GLN A 89 8.54 10.83 -24.09
N ILE A 90 9.52 11.58 -24.58
CA ILE A 90 10.85 11.76 -24.01
C ILE A 90 11.12 13.25 -23.94
N ASP A 91 11.53 13.76 -22.76
CA ASP A 91 11.85 15.18 -22.63
C ASP A 91 13.23 15.49 -23.25
N ALA A 92 13.37 16.68 -23.84
CA ALA A 92 14.58 17.08 -24.58
C ALA A 92 15.79 17.41 -23.68
N ASP A 93 15.61 17.44 -22.35
CA ASP A 93 16.63 17.81 -21.37
C ASP A 93 17.62 16.68 -21.03
N GLY A 94 17.35 15.47 -21.52
CA GLY A 94 18.21 14.29 -21.30
C GLY A 94 18.18 13.72 -19.89
N GLN A 95 17.20 14.07 -19.06
CA GLN A 95 17.10 13.57 -17.68
C GLN A 95 16.51 12.15 -17.56
N HIS A 96 15.90 11.63 -18.61
CA HIS A 96 15.30 10.30 -18.61
C HIS A 96 16.33 9.20 -18.85
N ASP A 97 16.26 8.14 -18.05
CA ASP A 97 17.05 6.93 -18.27
C ASP A 97 16.48 6.12 -19.45
N LEU A 98 17.09 6.29 -20.61
CA LEU A 98 16.65 5.66 -21.86
C LEU A 98 16.88 4.13 -21.89
N THR A 99 17.61 3.55 -20.94
CA THR A 99 17.76 2.09 -20.84
C THR A 99 16.43 1.41 -20.51
N THR A 100 15.50 2.13 -19.88
CA THR A 100 14.16 1.63 -19.51
C THR A 100 13.12 1.73 -20.64
N VAL A 101 13.49 2.24 -21.82
CA VAL A 101 12.57 2.33 -23.00
C VAL A 101 12.08 0.94 -23.42
N ASN A 102 12.92 -0.10 -23.37
CA ASN A 102 12.52 -1.47 -23.70
C ASN A 102 11.45 -2.02 -22.75
N ASP A 103 11.55 -1.70 -21.46
CA ASP A 103 10.54 -2.10 -20.47
C ASP A 103 9.20 -1.40 -20.74
N LEU A 104 9.27 -0.10 -21.07
CA LEU A 104 8.09 0.69 -21.43
C LEU A 104 7.40 0.14 -22.68
N LEU A 105 8.17 -0.19 -23.74
CA LEU A 105 7.66 -0.82 -24.98
C LEU A 105 7.05 -2.19 -24.70
N THR A 106 7.69 -3.00 -23.87
CA THR A 106 7.21 -4.34 -23.50
C THR A 106 5.85 -4.27 -22.79
N VAL A 107 5.72 -3.37 -21.79
CA VAL A 107 4.46 -3.19 -21.06
C VAL A 107 3.37 -2.59 -21.97
N ALA A 108 3.73 -1.68 -22.88
CA ALA A 108 2.79 -1.08 -23.84
C ALA A 108 2.28 -2.12 -24.86
N HIS A 109 3.13 -3.02 -25.31
CA HIS A 109 2.74 -4.13 -26.18
C HIS A 109 1.80 -5.13 -25.49
N GLN A 110 2.06 -5.45 -24.22
CA GLN A 110 1.20 -6.33 -23.41
C GLN A 110 -0.16 -5.68 -23.07
N HIS A 111 -0.20 -4.35 -22.96
CA HIS A 111 -1.37 -3.58 -22.56
C HIS A 111 -1.64 -2.41 -23.52
N PRO A 112 -2.08 -2.70 -24.75
CA PRO A 112 -2.09 -1.72 -25.85
C PRO A 112 -3.08 -0.56 -25.68
N THR A 113 -3.96 -0.59 -24.69
CA THR A 113 -4.88 0.51 -24.35
C THR A 113 -4.50 1.27 -23.08
N ALA A 114 -3.44 0.83 -22.40
CA ALA A 114 -2.99 1.44 -21.16
C ALA A 114 -2.02 2.61 -21.45
N LEU A 115 -2.12 3.67 -20.64
CA LEU A 115 -1.08 4.69 -20.53
C LEU A 115 0.02 4.15 -19.62
N ILE A 116 1.25 4.03 -20.13
CA ILE A 116 2.39 3.61 -19.35
C ILE A 116 3.21 4.83 -18.96
N SER A 117 3.57 4.96 -17.69
CA SER A 117 4.36 6.10 -17.20
C SER A 117 5.54 5.62 -16.37
N GLY A 118 6.66 6.33 -16.49
CA GLY A 118 7.77 6.17 -15.57
C GLY A 118 7.37 6.55 -14.15
N LYS A 119 7.83 5.76 -13.18
CA LYS A 119 7.81 6.11 -11.77
C LYS A 119 9.26 6.33 -11.34
N PRO A 120 9.66 7.59 -11.08
CA PRO A 120 11.03 7.90 -10.70
C PRO A 120 11.46 7.20 -9.42
N ILE A 121 12.63 6.56 -9.46
CA ILE A 121 13.37 6.14 -8.27
C ILE A 121 14.37 7.26 -7.99
N TYR A 122 14.25 7.89 -6.83
CA TYR A 122 15.12 8.99 -6.42
C TYR A 122 16.27 8.46 -5.59
N ASP A 123 17.44 9.01 -5.85
CA ASP A 123 18.62 8.93 -4.99
C ASP A 123 18.74 10.19 -4.12
N ASP A 124 19.83 10.29 -3.35
CA ASP A 124 20.07 11.42 -2.45
C ASP A 124 20.37 12.76 -3.18
N SER A 125 20.47 12.77 -4.52
CA SER A 125 20.76 13.96 -5.33
C SER A 125 19.55 14.87 -5.55
N ILE A 126 18.31 14.39 -5.30
CA ILE A 126 17.12 15.20 -5.53
C ILE A 126 17.01 16.36 -4.53
N PRO A 127 16.78 17.61 -4.99
CA PRO A 127 16.51 18.73 -4.11
C PRO A 127 15.23 18.50 -3.27
N LYS A 128 15.34 18.64 -1.95
CA LYS A 128 14.21 18.39 -1.01
C LYS A 128 12.95 19.16 -1.34
N SER A 129 13.07 20.40 -1.83
CA SER A 129 11.93 21.23 -2.25
C SER A 129 11.15 20.61 -3.41
N ARG A 130 11.84 20.03 -4.40
CA ARG A 130 11.20 19.31 -5.52
C ARG A 130 10.49 18.04 -5.05
N LEU A 131 11.11 17.31 -4.12
CA LEU A 131 10.51 16.11 -3.55
C LEU A 131 9.21 16.43 -2.80
N TYR A 132 9.21 17.47 -1.94
CA TYR A 132 8.01 17.88 -1.20
C TYR A 132 6.90 18.39 -2.13
N GLY A 133 7.23 19.24 -3.13
CA GLY A 133 6.25 19.71 -4.12
C GLY A 133 5.59 18.56 -4.87
N ARG A 134 6.35 17.52 -5.19
CA ARG A 134 5.85 16.31 -5.86
C ARG A 134 4.87 15.53 -4.99
N TYR A 135 5.16 15.36 -3.71
CA TYR A 135 4.25 14.69 -2.77
C TYR A 135 2.94 15.45 -2.56
N ILE A 136 2.97 16.79 -2.55
CA ILE A 136 1.76 17.62 -2.47
C ILE A 136 0.88 17.37 -3.71
N THR A 137 1.46 17.37 -4.90
CA THR A 137 0.74 17.06 -6.15
C THR A 137 0.16 15.65 -6.13
N HIS A 138 0.93 14.63 -5.68
CA HIS A 138 0.43 13.26 -5.57
C HIS A 138 -0.74 13.13 -4.61
N PHE A 139 -0.71 13.82 -3.47
CA PHE A 139 -1.81 13.84 -2.51
C PHE A 139 -3.10 14.36 -3.14
N TRP A 140 -3.04 15.46 -3.88
CA TRP A 140 -4.20 16.00 -4.61
C TRP A 140 -4.70 15.03 -5.68
N VAL A 141 -3.81 14.44 -6.46
CA VAL A 141 -4.17 13.45 -7.48
C VAL A 141 -4.91 12.24 -6.88
N TRP A 142 -4.50 11.77 -5.71
CA TRP A 142 -5.21 10.68 -5.01
C TRP A 142 -6.61 11.08 -4.57
N ILE A 143 -6.79 12.31 -4.11
CA ILE A 143 -8.13 12.85 -3.82
C ILE A 143 -8.96 12.92 -5.11
N GLU A 144 -8.45 13.53 -6.16
CA GLU A 144 -9.13 13.77 -7.43
C GLU A 144 -9.51 12.49 -8.18
N THR A 145 -8.78 11.42 -7.97
CA THR A 145 -9.06 10.11 -8.54
C THR A 145 -9.77 9.15 -7.58
N LEU A 146 -9.88 9.51 -6.31
CA LEU A 146 -10.29 8.64 -5.21
C LEU A 146 -9.53 7.30 -5.23
N SER A 147 -8.24 7.33 -5.58
CA SER A 147 -7.45 6.13 -5.84
C SER A 147 -5.96 6.38 -5.66
N LEU A 148 -5.24 5.38 -5.17
CA LEU A 148 -3.78 5.35 -5.11
C LEU A 148 -3.13 4.74 -6.37
N THR A 149 -3.89 4.54 -7.44
CA THR A 149 -3.41 3.90 -8.68
C THR A 149 -2.33 4.75 -9.36
N ILE A 150 -2.48 6.08 -9.38
CA ILE A 150 -1.50 6.99 -9.97
C ILE A 150 -0.37 7.19 -8.97
N LYS A 151 0.79 6.60 -9.28
CA LYS A 151 1.97 6.63 -8.41
C LYS A 151 2.83 7.86 -8.61
N ASP A 152 2.89 8.37 -9.84
CA ASP A 152 3.54 9.62 -10.23
C ASP A 152 2.80 10.23 -11.41
N SER A 153 2.44 11.51 -11.29
CA SER A 153 1.72 12.25 -12.33
C SER A 153 2.56 13.32 -13.00
N MET A 154 3.82 13.49 -12.60
CA MET A 154 4.69 14.57 -13.05
C MET A 154 5.83 14.08 -13.95
N CYS A 155 6.04 12.77 -14.06
CA CYS A 155 7.07 12.22 -14.91
C CYS A 155 6.66 12.36 -16.38
N GLY A 156 7.52 12.96 -17.20
CA GLY A 156 7.29 13.14 -18.65
C GLY A 156 7.61 11.89 -19.47
N PHE A 157 8.27 10.88 -18.91
CA PHE A 157 8.58 9.62 -19.57
C PHE A 157 7.33 8.74 -19.66
N ARG A 158 6.63 8.76 -20.81
CA ARG A 158 5.31 8.13 -20.96
C ARG A 158 5.10 7.52 -22.33
N CYS A 159 4.33 6.43 -22.38
CA CYS A 159 3.77 5.88 -23.60
C CYS A 159 2.25 6.10 -23.59
N TYR A 160 1.77 6.90 -24.52
CA TYR A 160 0.36 7.23 -24.72
C TYR A 160 -0.26 6.29 -25.75
N PRO A 161 -1.30 5.52 -25.42
CA PRO A 161 -2.10 4.79 -26.42
C PRO A 161 -2.93 5.80 -27.19
N ILE A 162 -2.65 6.01 -28.49
CA ILE A 162 -3.18 7.14 -29.27
C ILE A 162 -4.71 7.15 -29.29
N ASN A 163 -5.37 6.05 -29.64
CA ASN A 163 -6.82 6.03 -29.73
C ASN A 163 -7.54 6.36 -28.42
N PRO A 164 -7.20 5.75 -27.26
CA PRO A 164 -7.80 6.11 -25.97
C PRO A 164 -7.48 7.56 -25.53
N ILE A 165 -6.24 8.01 -25.77
CA ILE A 165 -5.84 9.36 -25.33
C ILE A 165 -6.49 10.45 -26.16
N MET A 166 -6.66 10.24 -27.47
CA MET A 166 -7.37 11.17 -28.37
C MET A 166 -8.83 11.35 -27.95
N LYS A 167 -9.52 10.30 -27.49
CA LYS A 167 -10.87 10.43 -26.90
C LYS A 167 -10.87 11.40 -25.72
N THR A 168 -9.87 11.28 -24.84
CA THR A 168 -9.74 12.14 -23.66
C THR A 168 -9.39 13.58 -24.07
N LEU A 169 -8.47 13.77 -25.02
CA LEU A 169 -8.09 15.09 -25.51
C LEU A 169 -9.25 15.84 -26.19
N ASN A 170 -10.13 15.13 -26.89
CA ASN A 170 -11.27 15.73 -27.57
C ASN A 170 -12.44 16.10 -26.64
N GLN A 171 -12.48 15.56 -25.43
CA GLN A 171 -13.56 15.80 -24.47
C GLN A 171 -13.32 17.02 -23.57
N HIS A 172 -12.08 17.52 -23.50
CA HIS A 172 -11.68 18.53 -22.53
C HIS A 172 -10.69 19.52 -23.12
N ASN A 173 -10.74 20.77 -22.63
CA ASN A 173 -9.68 21.74 -22.85
C ASN A 173 -8.61 21.53 -21.77
N PHE A 174 -7.40 21.24 -22.20
CA PHE A 174 -6.27 20.98 -21.31
C PHE A 174 -5.41 22.23 -21.13
N SER A 175 -4.75 22.28 -20.00
CA SER A 175 -3.70 23.23 -19.72
C SER A 175 -2.51 23.04 -20.68
N HIS A 176 -1.79 24.11 -20.98
CA HIS A 176 -0.78 24.09 -22.06
C HIS A 176 0.66 23.95 -21.56
N ARG A 177 0.92 24.14 -20.24
CA ARG A 177 2.27 24.15 -19.69
C ARG A 177 2.55 22.90 -18.85
N MET A 178 3.28 23.03 -17.74
CA MET A 178 3.72 21.91 -16.89
C MET A 178 2.58 21.16 -16.21
N GLU A 179 1.47 21.83 -15.92
CA GLU A 179 0.28 21.24 -15.31
C GLU A 179 -0.40 20.18 -16.19
N PHE A 180 -0.15 20.20 -17.50
CA PHE A 180 -0.71 19.21 -18.45
C PHE A 180 -0.40 17.76 -18.06
N ASP A 181 0.83 17.50 -17.64
CA ASP A 181 1.28 16.13 -17.31
C ASP A 181 0.42 15.48 -16.22
N THR A 182 0.01 16.25 -15.23
CA THR A 182 -0.91 15.77 -14.17
C THR A 182 -2.35 15.73 -14.67
N GLU A 183 -2.81 16.78 -15.36
CA GLU A 183 -4.19 16.91 -15.80
C GLU A 183 -4.60 15.78 -16.76
N ILE A 184 -3.76 15.44 -17.75
CA ILE A 184 -4.06 14.38 -18.73
C ILE A 184 -4.21 13.03 -18.06
N MET A 185 -3.38 12.72 -17.05
CA MET A 185 -3.41 11.46 -16.35
C MET A 185 -4.66 11.30 -15.50
N VAL A 186 -5.07 12.34 -14.76
CA VAL A 186 -6.30 12.35 -13.96
C VAL A 186 -7.54 12.20 -14.84
N ARG A 187 -7.63 12.98 -15.93
CA ARG A 187 -8.77 12.93 -16.85
C ARG A 187 -8.84 11.61 -17.61
N PHE A 188 -7.70 11.05 -18.01
CA PHE A 188 -7.62 9.72 -18.62
C PHE A 188 -8.11 8.64 -17.65
N TYR A 189 -7.73 8.75 -16.36
CA TYR A 189 -8.25 7.89 -15.32
C TYR A 189 -9.76 8.03 -15.17
N TRP A 190 -10.33 9.23 -15.17
CA TRP A 190 -11.78 9.45 -15.11
C TRP A 190 -12.53 8.82 -16.28
N ASN A 191 -11.91 8.75 -17.45
CA ASN A 191 -12.46 8.12 -18.65
C ASN A 191 -12.25 6.59 -18.70
N ASN A 192 -12.07 5.94 -17.55
CA ASN A 192 -11.79 4.51 -17.42
C ASN A 192 -10.48 4.03 -18.08
N GLY A 193 -9.54 4.95 -18.36
CA GLY A 193 -8.24 4.60 -18.89
C GLY A 193 -7.43 3.72 -17.91
N ASP A 194 -6.78 2.66 -18.41
CA ASP A 194 -5.83 1.89 -17.63
C ASP A 194 -4.49 2.64 -17.56
N ILE A 195 -3.89 2.71 -16.36
CA ILE A 195 -2.60 3.39 -16.13
C ILE A 195 -1.67 2.41 -15.44
N ARG A 196 -0.48 2.26 -16.00
CA ARG A 196 0.57 1.37 -15.50
C ARG A 196 1.87 2.11 -15.32
N PHE A 197 2.74 1.60 -14.47
CA PHE A 197 3.99 2.23 -14.12
C PHE A 197 5.15 1.26 -14.29
N ILE A 198 6.27 1.79 -14.78
CA ILE A 198 7.58 1.15 -14.74
C ILE A 198 8.51 1.98 -13.85
N ASP A 199 9.36 1.32 -13.10
CA ASP A 199 10.37 2.03 -12.31
C ASP A 199 11.46 2.56 -13.27
N THR A 200 11.83 3.85 -13.13
CA THR A 200 12.87 4.50 -13.95
C THR A 200 13.74 5.39 -13.08
N LYS A 201 15.01 5.51 -13.43
CA LYS A 201 15.90 6.47 -12.79
C LYS A 201 15.74 7.84 -13.44
N VAL A 202 15.88 8.90 -12.66
CA VAL A 202 15.96 10.27 -13.17
C VAL A 202 17.33 10.80 -12.84
N ILE A 203 18.05 11.24 -13.87
CA ILE A 203 19.42 11.76 -13.76
C ILE A 203 19.31 13.29 -13.74
N TYR A 204 19.84 13.92 -12.70
CA TYR A 204 19.94 15.36 -12.61
C TYR A 204 21.35 15.80 -13.00
N PRO A 205 21.60 16.25 -14.27
CA PRO A 205 22.91 16.73 -14.67
C PRO A 205 23.25 18.02 -13.94
N GLU A 206 24.51 18.16 -13.51
CA GLU A 206 25.02 19.41 -12.95
C GLU A 206 24.89 20.53 -14.01
N GLY A 207 24.28 21.66 -13.63
CA GLY A 207 24.05 22.78 -14.53
C GLY A 207 22.81 22.70 -15.41
N GLY A 208 21.91 21.74 -15.19
CA GLY A 208 20.64 21.61 -15.92
C GLY A 208 19.75 22.87 -15.81
N ILE A 209 19.27 23.38 -16.96
CA ILE A 209 18.38 24.56 -17.02
C ILE A 209 16.96 24.11 -16.70
N SER A 210 16.37 24.71 -15.67
CA SER A 210 14.95 24.52 -15.33
C SER A 210 14.15 25.73 -15.79
N HIS A 211 13.15 25.52 -16.64
CA HIS A 211 12.19 26.55 -17.07
C HIS A 211 10.98 26.67 -16.14
N PHE A 212 11.05 26.11 -14.93
CA PHE A 212 9.97 26.17 -13.94
C PHE A 212 10.00 27.51 -13.18
N ASP A 213 8.95 28.31 -13.35
CA ASP A 213 8.72 29.52 -12.54
C ASP A 213 8.00 29.16 -11.25
N ALA A 214 8.74 29.29 -10.13
CA ALA A 214 8.26 28.82 -8.82
C ALA A 214 6.96 29.51 -8.36
N LEU A 215 6.70 30.75 -8.75
CA LEU A 215 5.48 31.46 -8.34
C LEU A 215 4.33 31.17 -9.31
N TRP A 216 4.52 31.47 -10.60
CA TRP A 216 3.45 31.39 -11.59
C TRP A 216 3.03 29.95 -11.92
N ASP A 217 3.98 29.01 -11.97
CA ASP A 217 3.63 27.62 -12.25
C ASP A 217 2.93 26.98 -11.06
N ASN A 218 3.31 27.31 -9.80
CA ASN A 218 2.57 26.83 -8.62
C ASN A 218 1.12 27.39 -8.56
N ILE A 219 0.90 28.65 -8.96
CA ILE A 219 -0.46 29.22 -9.07
C ILE A 219 -1.28 28.42 -10.10
N LYS A 220 -0.71 28.15 -11.28
CA LYS A 220 -1.38 27.37 -12.35
C LYS A 220 -1.66 25.93 -11.92
N ILE A 221 -0.69 25.28 -11.27
CA ILE A 221 -0.84 23.93 -10.73
C ILE A 221 -1.95 23.90 -9.68
N SER A 222 -1.97 24.87 -8.75
CA SER A 222 -3.02 24.98 -7.74
C SER A 222 -4.40 25.20 -8.37
N TRP A 223 -4.49 26.03 -9.41
CA TRP A 223 -5.73 26.24 -10.15
C TRP A 223 -6.18 25.00 -10.92
N MET A 224 -5.24 24.25 -11.51
CA MET A 224 -5.51 22.98 -12.15
C MET A 224 -6.09 21.97 -11.15
N HIS A 225 -5.48 21.82 -9.96
CA HIS A 225 -6.00 20.96 -8.89
C HIS A 225 -7.38 21.39 -8.42
N THR A 226 -7.64 22.71 -8.30
CA THR A 226 -8.98 23.23 -7.96
C THR A 226 -10.02 22.79 -9.01
N LYS A 227 -9.71 22.94 -10.30
CA LYS A 227 -10.59 22.49 -11.39
C LYS A 227 -10.82 20.99 -11.38
N LEU A 228 -9.78 20.21 -11.13
CA LEU A 228 -9.87 18.74 -11.05
C LEU A 228 -10.68 18.32 -9.83
N PHE A 229 -10.46 18.93 -8.67
CA PHE A 229 -11.24 18.66 -7.47
C PHE A 229 -12.74 18.91 -7.68
N LEU A 230 -13.10 20.08 -8.22
CA LEU A 230 -14.51 20.39 -8.55
C LEU A 230 -15.06 19.44 -9.61
N GLY A 231 -14.25 19.09 -10.62
CA GLY A 231 -14.61 18.12 -11.65
C GLY A 231 -14.78 16.69 -11.14
N MET A 232 -14.12 16.31 -10.05
CA MET A 232 -14.24 15.01 -9.38
C MET A 232 -15.61 14.86 -8.69
N LEU A 233 -16.15 15.92 -8.09
CA LEU A 233 -17.36 15.85 -7.28
C LEU A 233 -18.54 15.14 -7.98
N PRO A 234 -18.95 15.49 -9.22
CA PRO A 234 -20.02 14.78 -9.90
C PRO A 234 -19.66 13.35 -10.31
N ARG A 235 -18.35 13.00 -10.32
CA ARG A 235 -17.82 11.69 -10.71
C ARG A 235 -17.62 10.73 -9.52
N ILE A 236 -17.80 11.19 -8.29
CA ILE A 236 -17.64 10.38 -7.08
C ILE A 236 -18.35 9.02 -7.19
N PRO A 237 -19.65 8.91 -7.58
CA PRO A 237 -20.31 7.61 -7.63
C PRO A 237 -19.65 6.65 -8.64
N THR A 238 -19.19 7.15 -9.78
CA THR A 238 -18.53 6.35 -10.82
C THR A 238 -17.14 5.90 -10.38
N LEU A 239 -16.37 6.80 -9.76
CA LEU A 239 -15.03 6.50 -9.24
C LEU A 239 -15.07 5.47 -8.11
N LEU A 240 -16.06 5.56 -7.22
CA LEU A 240 -16.26 4.59 -6.15
C LEU A 240 -16.63 3.20 -6.70
N LYS A 241 -17.53 3.13 -7.72
CA LYS A 241 -17.86 1.87 -8.39
C LYS A 241 -16.64 1.23 -9.05
N ARG A 242 -15.80 2.02 -9.71
CA ARG A 242 -14.57 1.54 -10.33
C ARG A 242 -13.60 0.95 -9.31
N HIS A 243 -13.51 1.56 -8.14
CA HIS A 243 -12.67 1.04 -7.04
C HIS A 243 -13.17 -0.33 -6.56
N GLN A 244 -14.49 -0.51 -6.45
CA GLN A 244 -15.12 -1.75 -6.03
C GLN A 244 -14.88 -2.91 -7.01
N ALA A 245 -14.90 -2.66 -8.32
CA ALA A 245 -14.66 -3.69 -9.34
C ALA A 245 -13.21 -4.23 -9.35
N ARG A 246 -12.23 -3.42 -8.93
CA ARG A 246 -10.81 -3.82 -8.82
C ARG A 246 -10.46 -4.57 -7.52
N SER A 247 -11.33 -4.53 -6.51
CA SER A 247 -11.03 -5.01 -5.15
C SER A 247 -11.46 -6.44 -4.84
N GLN A 248 -11.52 -7.35 -5.82
CA GLN A 248 -12.02 -8.72 -5.59
C GLN A 248 -11.03 -9.65 -4.86
N HIS A 249 -9.79 -9.26 -4.57
CA HIS A 249 -8.83 -10.11 -3.85
C HIS A 249 -8.11 -9.34 -2.74
N TRP A 250 -8.35 -9.71 -1.48
CA TRP A 250 -7.72 -9.07 -0.33
C TRP A 250 -6.18 -9.20 -0.33
N SER A 251 -5.64 -10.28 -0.88
CA SER A 251 -4.18 -10.53 -0.98
C SER A 251 -3.49 -9.68 -2.05
N SER A 252 -4.23 -9.09 -3.01
CA SER A 252 -3.69 -8.17 -4.02
C SER A 252 -3.65 -6.71 -3.54
N HIS A 253 -4.25 -6.42 -2.38
CA HIS A 253 -4.09 -5.15 -1.69
C HIS A 253 -2.73 -5.13 -0.98
N GLY A 254 -1.64 -5.12 -1.76
CA GLY A 254 -0.36 -4.73 -1.21
C GLY A 254 -0.54 -3.40 -0.49
N GLU A 255 -0.04 -3.30 0.75
CA GLU A 255 -0.04 -2.12 1.62
C GLU A 255 0.76 -0.96 0.99
N ARG A 256 0.31 -0.52 -0.20
CA ARG A 256 0.98 0.49 -1.04
C ARG A 256 0.72 1.87 -0.46
N GLY A 257 1.77 2.53 -0.05
CA GLY A 257 1.74 3.86 0.59
C GLY A 257 1.90 3.84 2.11
N THR A 258 2.00 2.67 2.71
CA THR A 258 1.98 2.46 4.16
C THR A 258 3.14 3.15 4.86
N VAL A 259 4.37 3.08 4.34
CA VAL A 259 5.56 3.67 5.02
C VAL A 259 5.49 5.20 5.06
N LEU A 260 5.12 5.84 3.95
CA LEU A 260 4.97 7.29 3.91
C LEU A 260 3.77 7.75 4.74
N GLY A 261 2.64 7.03 4.63
CA GLY A 261 1.44 7.28 5.44
C GLY A 261 1.71 7.13 6.93
N ILE A 262 2.44 6.10 7.33
CA ILE A 262 2.88 5.89 8.72
C ILE A 262 3.79 7.01 9.19
N LYS A 263 4.80 7.40 8.41
CA LYS A 263 5.70 8.53 8.74
C LYS A 263 4.95 9.84 8.86
N LEU A 264 4.01 10.12 7.95
CA LEU A 264 3.17 11.32 7.99
C LEU A 264 2.26 11.31 9.22
N LEU A 265 1.59 10.20 9.50
CA LEU A 265 0.72 10.05 10.66
C LEU A 265 1.53 10.20 11.96
N LEU A 266 2.71 9.63 12.01
CA LEU A 266 3.64 9.77 13.13
C LEU A 266 4.11 11.22 13.31
N ALA A 267 4.42 11.93 12.23
CA ALA A 267 4.78 13.34 12.27
C ALA A 267 3.62 14.20 12.77
N ILE A 268 2.39 14.00 12.26
CA ILE A 268 1.18 14.69 12.71
C ILE A 268 0.92 14.38 14.20
N TYR A 269 1.04 13.10 14.58
CA TYR A 269 0.89 12.67 15.97
C TYR A 269 1.89 13.37 16.90
N THR A 270 3.14 13.46 16.48
CA THR A 270 4.22 14.07 17.28
C THR A 270 4.05 15.60 17.39
N LEU A 271 3.62 16.27 16.31
CA LEU A 271 3.52 17.73 16.25
C LEU A 271 2.20 18.26 16.81
N LEU A 272 1.08 17.59 16.53
CA LEU A 272 -0.27 18.10 16.82
C LEU A 272 -1.01 17.28 17.87
N GLY A 273 -0.42 16.17 18.30
CA GLY A 273 -0.95 15.32 19.35
C GLY A 273 -2.12 14.42 18.93
N ARG A 274 -2.52 13.55 19.87
CA ARG A 274 -3.52 12.49 19.65
C ARG A 274 -4.90 13.00 19.25
N LYS A 275 -5.37 14.13 19.81
CA LYS A 275 -6.73 14.66 19.55
C LYS A 275 -6.92 15.03 18.07
N VAL A 276 -5.92 15.68 17.47
CA VAL A 276 -5.96 16.08 16.05
C VAL A 276 -5.92 14.85 15.14
N VAL A 277 -5.05 13.89 15.46
CA VAL A 277 -4.97 12.63 14.70
C VAL A 277 -6.27 11.84 14.79
N ASN A 278 -6.93 11.77 15.94
CA ASN A 278 -8.23 11.11 16.07
C ASN A 278 -9.31 11.77 15.19
N GLY A 279 -9.34 13.10 15.11
CA GLY A 279 -10.23 13.83 14.21
C GLY A 279 -9.97 13.50 12.75
N LEU A 280 -8.71 13.52 12.32
CA LEU A 280 -8.30 13.14 10.96
C LEU A 280 -8.64 11.66 10.66
N LEU A 281 -8.39 10.77 11.60
CA LEU A 281 -8.69 9.35 11.49
C LEU A 281 -10.18 9.11 11.26
N THR A 282 -11.05 9.85 11.96
CA THR A 282 -12.51 9.78 11.77
C THR A 282 -12.90 10.07 10.32
N LEU A 283 -12.29 11.08 9.69
CA LEU A 283 -12.52 11.43 8.29
C LEU A 283 -11.99 10.34 7.33
N VAL A 284 -10.78 9.85 7.58
CA VAL A 284 -10.16 8.77 6.77
C VAL A 284 -10.99 7.48 6.86
N ILE A 285 -11.42 7.09 8.04
CA ILE A 285 -12.26 5.91 8.24
C ILE A 285 -13.67 6.13 7.65
N GLY A 286 -14.22 7.34 7.72
CA GLY A 286 -15.45 7.71 7.02
C GLY A 286 -15.35 7.48 5.51
N TYR A 287 -14.26 7.95 4.90
CA TYR A 287 -13.96 7.69 3.50
C TYR A 287 -13.82 6.18 3.21
N TYR A 288 -13.06 5.44 4.03
CA TYR A 288 -12.87 4.01 3.88
C TYR A 288 -14.20 3.23 4.03
N TYR A 289 -15.05 3.60 4.98
CA TYR A 289 -16.40 3.05 5.16
C TYR A 289 -17.26 3.22 3.91
N LEU A 290 -17.20 4.38 3.26
CA LEU A 290 -17.96 4.64 2.03
C LEU A 290 -17.41 3.89 0.82
N THR A 291 -16.09 3.71 0.74
CA THR A 291 -15.41 3.17 -0.46
C THR A 291 -15.17 1.67 -0.44
N SER A 292 -14.98 1.06 0.74
CA SER A 292 -14.63 -0.36 0.87
C SER A 292 -15.87 -1.23 1.14
N LYS A 293 -16.52 -1.68 0.06
CA LYS A 293 -17.70 -2.56 0.16
C LYS A 293 -17.36 -3.89 0.83
N THR A 294 -16.21 -4.49 0.48
CA THR A 294 -15.81 -5.81 1.00
C THR A 294 -15.59 -5.78 2.51
N ALA A 295 -14.82 -4.80 3.02
CA ALA A 295 -14.58 -4.68 4.46
C ALA A 295 -15.88 -4.37 5.23
N ARG A 296 -16.77 -3.56 4.64
CA ARG A 296 -18.07 -3.25 5.23
C ARG A 296 -18.95 -4.49 5.33
N GLN A 297 -19.09 -5.26 4.24
CA GLN A 297 -19.89 -6.49 4.23
C GLN A 297 -19.34 -7.55 5.19
N ALA A 298 -18.02 -7.72 5.26
CA ALA A 298 -17.39 -8.63 6.21
C ALA A 298 -17.66 -8.21 7.66
N SER A 299 -17.56 -6.91 7.97
CA SER A 299 -17.90 -6.39 9.29
C SER A 299 -19.39 -6.54 9.61
N GLU A 300 -20.29 -6.28 8.66
CA GLU A 300 -21.74 -6.50 8.82
C GLU A 300 -22.05 -7.96 9.15
N GLN A 301 -21.47 -8.89 8.39
CA GLN A 301 -21.63 -10.33 8.61
C GLN A 301 -21.11 -10.75 9.99
N TYR A 302 -19.93 -10.29 10.37
CA TYR A 302 -19.36 -10.58 11.68
C TYR A 302 -20.24 -10.06 12.81
N LEU A 303 -20.63 -8.80 12.78
CA LEU A 303 -21.45 -8.18 13.83
C LEU A 303 -22.86 -8.84 13.92
N HIS A 304 -23.44 -9.22 12.79
CA HIS A 304 -24.69 -9.95 12.76
C HIS A 304 -24.56 -11.33 13.41
N GLN A 305 -23.51 -12.09 13.07
CA GLN A 305 -23.22 -13.40 13.65
C GLN A 305 -23.01 -13.31 15.17
N LEU A 306 -22.23 -12.32 15.60
CA LEU A 306 -21.96 -12.07 17.02
C LEU A 306 -23.25 -11.70 17.79
N GLN A 307 -24.09 -10.83 17.24
CA GLN A 307 -25.36 -10.45 17.88
C GLN A 307 -26.30 -11.65 17.99
N THR A 308 -26.48 -12.43 16.90
CA THR A 308 -27.30 -13.63 16.89
C THR A 308 -26.84 -14.65 17.93
N TYR A 309 -25.52 -14.87 18.03
CA TYR A 309 -24.95 -15.80 19.02
C TYR A 309 -25.17 -15.30 20.45
N ALA A 310 -24.93 -14.03 20.70
CA ALA A 310 -25.11 -13.45 22.03
C ALA A 310 -26.58 -13.49 22.49
N GLU A 311 -27.53 -13.22 21.59
CA GLU A 311 -28.97 -13.35 21.86
C GLU A 311 -29.33 -14.81 22.22
N GLN A 312 -28.85 -15.79 21.46
CA GLN A 312 -29.08 -17.21 21.73
C GLN A 312 -28.51 -17.66 23.08
N GLN A 313 -27.38 -17.11 23.47
CA GLN A 313 -26.70 -17.44 24.73
C GLN A 313 -27.09 -16.50 25.89
N GLN A 314 -27.99 -15.55 25.66
CA GLN A 314 -28.41 -14.52 26.63
C GLN A 314 -27.23 -13.71 27.22
N LEU A 315 -26.22 -13.45 26.38
CA LEU A 315 -25.02 -12.69 26.78
C LEU A 315 -25.23 -11.18 26.56
N PRO A 316 -24.80 -10.34 27.52
CA PRO A 316 -24.89 -8.90 27.35
C PRO A 316 -23.89 -8.43 26.29
N LEU A 317 -24.32 -7.59 25.36
CA LEU A 317 -23.48 -6.90 24.39
C LEU A 317 -23.55 -5.38 24.61
N PRO A 318 -22.47 -4.65 24.28
CA PRO A 318 -22.49 -3.20 24.28
C PRO A 318 -23.56 -2.66 23.32
N GLU A 319 -24.27 -1.60 23.74
CA GLU A 319 -25.12 -0.85 22.83
C GLU A 319 -24.31 -0.26 21.65
N LYS A 320 -24.91 -0.16 20.47
CA LYS A 320 -24.31 0.49 19.29
C LYS A 320 -23.14 -0.27 18.65
N LEU A 321 -23.29 -1.56 18.43
CA LEU A 321 -22.41 -2.33 17.55
C LEU A 321 -22.73 -1.99 16.08
N THR A 322 -21.91 -1.14 15.46
CA THR A 322 -22.07 -0.76 14.05
C THR A 322 -20.78 -0.97 13.28
N THR A 323 -20.90 -1.25 12.00
CA THR A 323 -19.78 -1.43 11.06
C THR A 323 -18.84 -0.23 11.05
N TYR A 324 -19.36 1.00 11.10
CA TYR A 324 -18.55 2.20 11.17
C TYR A 324 -17.70 2.24 12.45
N ARG A 325 -18.28 1.92 13.60
CA ARG A 325 -17.55 1.86 14.87
C ARG A 325 -16.50 0.76 14.91
N HIS A 326 -16.78 -0.38 14.26
CA HIS A 326 -15.82 -1.46 14.11
C HIS A 326 -14.62 -1.03 13.26
N LEU A 327 -14.83 -0.38 12.13
CA LEU A 327 -13.76 0.19 11.31
C LEU A 327 -13.00 1.31 12.04
N LEU A 328 -13.70 2.16 12.80
CA LEU A 328 -13.08 3.22 13.58
C LEU A 328 -12.21 2.66 14.71
N SER A 329 -12.65 1.59 15.38
CA SER A 329 -11.85 0.86 16.36
C SER A 329 -10.55 0.32 15.76
N PHE A 330 -10.59 -0.24 14.55
CA PHE A 330 -9.38 -0.64 13.81
C PHE A 330 -8.44 0.54 13.56
N GLY A 331 -8.98 1.68 13.16
CA GLY A 331 -8.21 2.91 12.98
C GLY A 331 -7.52 3.36 14.27
N HIS A 332 -8.24 3.37 15.39
CA HIS A 332 -7.67 3.68 16.70
C HIS A 332 -6.57 2.71 17.11
N THR A 333 -6.76 1.40 16.90
CA THR A 333 -5.72 0.39 17.18
C THR A 333 -4.47 0.59 16.33
N THR A 334 -4.61 1.04 15.08
CA THR A 334 -3.46 1.39 14.23
C THR A 334 -2.68 2.59 14.81
N LEU A 335 -3.37 3.60 15.32
CA LEU A 335 -2.75 4.72 16.02
C LEU A 335 -2.07 4.26 17.32
N ASP A 336 -2.72 3.37 18.07
CA ASP A 336 -2.16 2.82 19.30
C ASP A 336 -0.90 1.98 19.06
N LYS A 337 -0.79 1.29 17.92
CA LYS A 337 0.45 0.63 17.50
C LYS A 337 1.59 1.63 17.33
N LEU A 338 1.33 2.76 16.67
CA LEU A 338 2.33 3.82 16.48
C LEU A 338 2.74 4.47 17.81
N ALA A 339 1.79 4.71 18.71
CA ALA A 339 2.06 5.23 20.04
C ALA A 339 2.88 4.24 20.88
N ALA A 340 2.55 2.95 20.82
CA ALA A 340 3.34 1.89 21.46
C ALA A 340 4.77 1.81 20.90
N TRP A 341 4.96 2.01 19.57
CA TRP A 341 6.30 2.06 18.96
C TRP A 341 7.13 3.24 19.43
N LYS A 342 6.49 4.36 19.66
CA LYS A 342 7.14 5.56 20.20
C LYS A 342 7.47 5.43 21.70
N GLY A 343 6.84 4.49 22.41
CA GLY A 343 7.00 4.33 23.85
C GLY A 343 6.07 5.20 24.69
N ASP A 344 4.96 5.68 24.09
CA ASP A 344 4.00 6.56 24.78
C ASP A 344 3.10 5.79 25.78
N TYR A 345 3.17 4.46 25.84
CA TYR A 345 2.45 3.65 26.82
C TYR A 345 3.42 3.07 27.84
N ASP A 346 3.15 3.37 29.08
CA ASP A 346 3.89 2.89 30.25
C ASP A 346 3.06 1.90 31.09
N ALA A 347 3.54 1.64 32.30
CA ALA A 347 2.89 0.74 33.24
C ALA A 347 1.48 1.19 33.65
N ASP A 348 1.23 2.50 33.67
CA ASP A 348 -0.04 3.05 34.15
C ASP A 348 -1.15 2.90 33.09
N ASN A 349 -0.76 2.67 31.83
CA ASN A 349 -1.69 2.43 30.73
C ASN A 349 -2.01 0.94 30.52
N LEU A 350 -1.40 0.03 31.31
CA LEU A 350 -1.51 -1.41 31.11
C LEU A 350 -1.93 -2.12 32.40
N THR A 351 -2.97 -2.93 32.32
CA THR A 351 -3.28 -3.95 33.33
C THR A 351 -2.97 -5.33 32.76
N ILE A 352 -2.06 -6.06 33.40
CA ILE A 352 -1.66 -7.40 32.94
C ILE A 352 -2.41 -8.43 33.77
N HIS A 353 -3.33 -9.14 33.13
CA HIS A 353 -4.01 -10.30 33.69
C HIS A 353 -3.14 -11.53 33.43
N GLY A 354 -2.81 -12.26 34.51
CA GLY A 354 -1.86 -13.38 34.46
C GLY A 354 -0.39 -12.95 34.58
N GLN A 355 -0.12 -11.81 35.21
CA GLN A 355 1.24 -11.30 35.41
C GLN A 355 2.19 -12.32 36.05
N HIS A 356 1.72 -13.13 37.00
CA HIS A 356 2.54 -14.15 37.63
C HIS A 356 3.05 -15.22 36.64
N HIS A 357 2.28 -15.59 35.63
CA HIS A 357 2.75 -16.47 34.56
C HIS A 357 3.85 -15.83 33.75
N PHE A 358 3.66 -14.54 33.39
CA PHE A 358 4.63 -13.76 32.67
C PHE A 358 5.95 -13.65 33.44
N ASP A 359 5.89 -13.27 34.73
CA ASP A 359 7.06 -13.08 35.56
C ASP A 359 7.84 -14.41 35.79
N ASN A 360 7.13 -15.54 35.94
CA ASN A 360 7.75 -16.86 36.06
C ASN A 360 8.54 -17.25 34.80
N ILE A 361 8.01 -16.98 33.60
CA ILE A 361 8.70 -17.30 32.36
C ILE A 361 9.93 -16.40 32.20
N VAL A 362 9.79 -15.11 32.49
CA VAL A 362 10.92 -14.17 32.45
C VAL A 362 12.03 -14.63 33.41
N ALA A 363 11.68 -15.02 34.62
CA ALA A 363 12.65 -15.49 35.62
C ALA A 363 13.34 -16.81 35.23
N SER A 364 12.64 -17.71 34.54
CA SER A 364 13.19 -18.98 34.07
C SER A 364 14.04 -18.87 32.80
N HIS A 365 14.07 -17.71 32.13
CA HIS A 365 14.71 -17.51 30.83
C HIS A 365 14.25 -18.55 29.78
N GLN A 366 13.04 -19.05 29.90
CA GLN A 366 12.49 -20.06 29.00
C GLN A 366 11.93 -19.38 27.73
N GLY A 367 12.27 -19.94 26.56
CA GLY A 367 11.63 -19.58 25.33
C GLY A 367 10.20 -20.12 25.27
N VAL A 368 9.27 -19.35 24.71
CA VAL A 368 7.86 -19.72 24.62
C VAL A 368 7.28 -19.38 23.25
N VAL A 369 6.18 -20.05 22.90
CA VAL A 369 5.33 -19.66 21.79
C VAL A 369 4.14 -18.88 22.33
N ILE A 370 3.88 -17.73 21.72
CA ILE A 370 2.69 -16.93 21.98
C ILE A 370 1.76 -17.05 20.78
N LEU A 371 0.58 -17.61 20.97
CA LEU A 371 -0.50 -17.60 20.01
C LEU A 371 -1.32 -16.32 20.21
N GLY A 372 -1.23 -15.42 19.26
CA GLY A 372 -2.04 -14.22 19.19
C GLY A 372 -3.19 -14.35 18.19
N SER A 373 -3.89 -13.24 17.97
CA SER A 373 -4.99 -13.12 17.01
C SER A 373 -5.06 -11.71 16.45
N HIS A 374 -5.98 -11.49 15.51
CA HIS A 374 -6.34 -10.13 15.04
C HIS A 374 -7.35 -9.45 15.99
N LEU A 375 -7.49 -9.93 17.23
CA LEU A 375 -8.29 -9.32 18.28
C LEU A 375 -7.42 -8.38 19.12
N GLY A 376 -7.80 -7.11 19.17
CA GLY A 376 -7.09 -6.08 19.91
C GLY A 376 -5.73 -5.70 19.32
N ASN A 377 -4.76 -5.39 20.17
CA ASN A 377 -3.44 -4.90 19.79
C ASN A 377 -2.32 -5.83 20.27
N LEU A 378 -1.86 -6.70 19.39
CA LEU A 378 -0.76 -7.63 19.68
C LEU A 378 0.59 -6.92 19.89
N GLU A 379 0.76 -5.68 19.38
CA GLU A 379 2.00 -4.88 19.59
C GLU A 379 2.23 -4.49 21.05
N LEU A 380 1.22 -4.66 21.91
CA LEU A 380 1.38 -4.48 23.35
C LEU A 380 2.31 -5.53 23.98
N CYS A 381 2.55 -6.67 23.32
CA CYS A 381 3.63 -7.61 23.68
C CYS A 381 4.97 -6.88 23.85
N ARG A 382 5.18 -5.86 23.03
CA ARG A 382 6.39 -5.05 23.05
C ARG A 382 6.48 -4.18 24.30
N ALA A 383 5.37 -3.57 24.72
CA ALA A 383 5.34 -2.80 25.97
C ALA A 383 5.70 -3.71 27.17
N LEU A 384 5.30 -5.00 27.12
CA LEU A 384 5.71 -6.01 28.07
C LEU A 384 7.22 -6.29 28.01
N SER A 385 7.81 -6.38 26.79
CA SER A 385 9.25 -6.65 26.64
C SER A 385 10.13 -5.46 27.05
N GLN A 386 9.63 -4.23 26.97
CA GLN A 386 10.34 -3.03 27.41
C GLN A 386 10.51 -2.98 28.94
N ARG A 387 9.55 -3.52 29.69
CA ARG A 387 9.66 -3.68 31.15
C ARG A 387 10.80 -4.65 31.54
N HIS A 388 11.07 -5.63 30.68
CA HIS A 388 12.08 -6.67 30.91
C HIS A 388 13.06 -6.68 29.73
N LYS A 389 14.09 -5.84 29.80
CA LYS A 389 15.07 -5.57 28.72
C LYS A 389 15.75 -6.80 28.11
N ASN A 390 15.56 -7.98 28.68
CA ASN A 390 16.21 -9.22 28.25
C ASN A 390 15.35 -10.11 27.34
N ILE A 391 14.08 -9.77 27.08
CA ILE A 391 13.19 -10.61 26.25
C ILE A 391 13.27 -10.18 24.80
N LYS A 392 13.74 -11.08 23.93
CA LYS A 392 13.67 -10.92 22.48
C LYS A 392 12.40 -11.56 21.94
N ILE A 393 11.60 -10.80 21.22
CA ILE A 393 10.35 -11.25 20.62
C ILE A 393 10.52 -11.36 19.10
N ASN A 394 10.18 -12.52 18.56
CA ASN A 394 10.17 -12.81 17.13
C ASN A 394 8.72 -12.99 16.66
N ALA A 395 8.15 -11.99 16.04
CA ALA A 395 6.79 -12.03 15.50
C ALA A 395 6.80 -12.49 14.04
N LEU A 396 6.06 -13.56 13.75
CA LEU A 396 5.92 -14.06 12.39
C LEU A 396 4.85 -13.27 11.64
N VAL A 397 5.23 -12.73 10.48
CA VAL A 397 4.35 -11.96 9.62
C VAL A 397 4.36 -12.52 8.19
N PHE A 398 3.18 -12.58 7.57
CA PHE A 398 2.99 -13.10 6.20
C PHE A 398 2.91 -11.95 5.18
N THR A 399 3.75 -10.91 5.32
CA THR A 399 3.79 -9.77 4.40
C THR A 399 5.18 -9.62 3.79
N GLU A 400 5.26 -9.37 2.49
CA GLU A 400 6.52 -9.09 1.78
C GLU A 400 7.20 -7.80 2.26
N HIS A 401 6.49 -6.97 3.02
CA HIS A 401 6.98 -5.68 3.51
C HIS A 401 7.58 -5.72 4.93
N ALA A 402 7.75 -6.92 5.52
CA ALA A 402 8.32 -7.06 6.86
C ALA A 402 9.68 -6.36 7.02
N ALA A 403 10.54 -6.39 5.98
CA ALA A 403 11.83 -5.72 6.00
C ALA A 403 11.69 -4.19 6.08
N HIS A 404 10.75 -3.61 5.34
CA HIS A 404 10.45 -2.17 5.40
C HIS A 404 9.84 -1.77 6.74
N PHE A 405 8.93 -2.57 7.28
CA PHE A 405 8.38 -2.37 8.62
C PHE A 405 9.48 -2.41 9.68
N ASN A 406 10.38 -3.39 9.63
CA ASN A 406 11.53 -3.47 10.53
C ASN A 406 12.42 -2.22 10.47
N SER A 407 12.65 -1.67 9.27
CA SER A 407 13.45 -0.45 9.11
C SER A 407 12.78 0.77 9.75
N VAL A 408 11.46 0.92 9.58
CA VAL A 408 10.68 2.00 10.22
C VAL A 408 10.65 1.82 11.74
N LEU A 409 10.45 0.59 12.20
CA LEU A 409 10.43 0.25 13.61
C LEU A 409 11.74 0.60 14.29
N LYS A 410 12.89 0.21 13.70
CA LYS A 410 14.23 0.53 14.19
C LYS A 410 14.52 2.04 14.14
N ALA A 411 14.02 2.75 13.13
CA ALA A 411 14.17 4.21 13.04
C ALA A 411 13.39 4.96 14.14
N VAL A 412 12.23 4.43 14.55
CA VAL A 412 11.39 5.02 15.61
C VAL A 412 11.89 4.63 17.00
N ASN A 413 12.38 3.40 17.16
CA ASN A 413 12.89 2.90 18.43
C ASN A 413 14.06 1.92 18.17
N PRO A 414 15.30 2.43 18.19
CA PRO A 414 16.52 1.64 17.96
C PRO A 414 16.72 0.49 18.94
N ASP A 415 16.23 0.64 20.17
CA ASP A 415 16.39 -0.34 21.26
C ASP A 415 15.27 -1.40 21.30
N SER A 416 14.49 -1.50 20.23
CA SER A 416 13.39 -2.46 20.14
C SER A 416 13.90 -3.91 20.10
N ASN A 417 13.49 -4.71 21.07
CA ASN A 417 13.72 -6.16 21.12
C ASN A 417 12.73 -6.97 20.25
N LEU A 418 11.89 -6.30 19.45
CA LEU A 418 10.96 -6.94 18.53
C LEU A 418 11.61 -7.13 17.17
N ASN A 419 11.60 -8.36 16.68
CA ASN A 419 12.05 -8.75 15.36
C ASN A 419 10.88 -9.32 14.55
N LEU A 420 10.52 -8.69 13.43
CA LEU A 420 9.52 -9.22 12.52
C LEU A 420 10.19 -10.19 11.54
N ILE A 421 9.74 -11.43 11.54
CA ILE A 421 10.25 -12.48 10.65
C ILE A 421 9.22 -12.69 9.54
N HIS A 422 9.62 -12.39 8.31
CA HIS A 422 8.78 -12.66 7.14
C HIS A 422 8.80 -14.14 6.81
N VAL A 423 7.62 -14.76 6.70
CA VAL A 423 7.45 -16.16 6.33
C VAL A 423 6.47 -16.27 5.16
N ASN A 424 6.95 -16.69 4.01
CA ASN A 424 6.10 -16.99 2.85
C ASN A 424 5.35 -18.32 3.04
N GLN A 425 6.05 -19.29 3.61
CA GLN A 425 5.54 -20.61 3.99
C GLN A 425 6.28 -21.10 5.22
N LEU A 426 5.56 -21.75 6.14
CA LEU A 426 6.17 -22.43 7.29
C LEU A 426 6.83 -23.73 6.80
N GLY A 427 8.10 -23.65 6.45
CA GLY A 427 8.94 -24.78 6.03
C GLY A 427 9.84 -25.32 7.15
N ALA A 428 10.60 -26.38 6.84
CA ALA A 428 11.56 -26.98 7.77
C ALA A 428 12.64 -26.00 8.23
N ASP A 429 13.17 -25.18 7.31
CA ASP A 429 14.21 -24.18 7.60
C ASP A 429 13.74 -23.13 8.58
N THR A 430 12.49 -22.66 8.41
CA THR A 430 11.86 -21.72 9.34
C THR A 430 11.70 -22.33 10.72
N ALA A 431 11.26 -23.59 10.80
CA ALA A 431 11.08 -24.30 12.06
C ALA A 431 12.42 -24.48 12.80
N ILE A 432 13.49 -24.85 12.09
CA ILE A 432 14.85 -25.01 12.68
C ILE A 432 15.37 -23.68 13.20
N MET A 433 15.23 -22.60 12.43
CA MET A 433 15.65 -21.26 12.86
C MET A 433 14.90 -20.83 14.13
N LEU A 434 13.58 -21.05 14.18
CA LEU A 434 12.76 -20.68 15.34
C LEU A 434 13.05 -21.56 16.56
N GLN A 435 13.34 -22.85 16.35
CA GLN A 435 13.76 -23.75 17.42
C GLN A 435 15.04 -23.23 18.12
N GLN A 436 16.05 -22.83 17.34
CA GLN A 436 17.29 -22.25 17.87
C GLN A 436 17.03 -20.95 18.66
N LYS A 437 16.04 -20.17 18.26
CA LYS A 437 15.66 -18.94 18.98
C LYS A 437 14.99 -19.26 20.32
N VAL A 438 14.06 -20.19 20.32
CA VAL A 438 13.37 -20.66 21.53
C VAL A 438 14.36 -21.28 22.53
N GLU A 439 15.34 -22.06 22.06
CA GLU A 439 16.41 -22.63 22.89
C GLU A 439 17.31 -21.56 23.55
N ARG A 440 17.40 -20.36 22.94
CA ARG A 440 18.09 -19.20 23.52
C ARG A 440 17.23 -18.39 24.49
N GLY A 441 16.01 -18.83 24.81
CA GLY A 441 15.07 -18.11 25.67
C GLY A 441 14.31 -17.01 24.93
N GLU A 442 14.35 -16.94 23.56
CA GLU A 442 13.61 -15.96 22.80
C GLU A 442 12.14 -16.40 22.64
N TRP A 443 11.23 -15.43 22.53
CA TRP A 443 9.80 -15.68 22.37
C TRP A 443 9.41 -15.64 20.90
N VAL A 444 8.52 -16.55 20.51
CA VAL A 444 7.99 -16.61 19.13
C VAL A 444 6.50 -16.30 19.18
N VAL A 445 6.08 -15.26 18.43
CA VAL A 445 4.68 -14.82 18.35
C VAL A 445 4.13 -15.16 16.97
N ILE A 446 2.98 -15.84 16.93
CA ILE A 446 2.27 -16.19 15.71
C ILE A 446 0.76 -16.03 15.89
N VAL A 447 0.06 -15.50 14.87
CA VAL A 447 -1.39 -15.39 14.91
C VAL A 447 -2.07 -16.68 14.45
N GLY A 448 -3.12 -17.09 15.17
CA GLY A 448 -3.83 -18.35 14.96
C GLY A 448 -5.19 -18.24 14.26
N ASP A 449 -5.66 -17.04 13.94
CA ASP A 449 -7.02 -16.79 13.48
C ASP A 449 -7.14 -16.33 12.00
N ARG A 450 -6.08 -16.47 11.18
CA ARG A 450 -6.15 -16.12 9.76
C ARG A 450 -5.53 -17.17 8.87
N THR A 451 -6.32 -17.69 7.94
CA THR A 451 -5.85 -18.62 6.91
C THR A 451 -5.10 -17.88 5.80
N SER A 452 -3.95 -18.40 5.38
CA SER A 452 -3.25 -17.92 4.18
C SER A 452 -3.93 -18.49 2.93
N VAL A 453 -4.05 -17.70 1.87
CA VAL A 453 -4.60 -18.09 0.57
C VAL A 453 -3.91 -19.33 -0.02
N ALA A 454 -2.61 -19.49 0.24
CA ALA A 454 -1.83 -20.64 -0.22
C ALA A 454 -2.16 -21.96 0.51
N ASN A 455 -2.83 -21.92 1.67
CA ASN A 455 -3.04 -23.06 2.56
C ASN A 455 -4.52 -23.33 2.90
N GLU A 456 -5.46 -22.94 2.03
CA GLU A 456 -6.92 -23.12 2.25
C GLU A 456 -7.33 -24.59 2.51
N LYS A 457 -6.53 -25.56 2.09
CA LYS A 457 -6.76 -27.01 2.35
C LYS A 457 -6.26 -27.51 3.70
N ARG A 458 -5.54 -26.68 4.48
CA ARG A 458 -4.94 -27.07 5.77
C ARG A 458 -5.58 -26.30 6.92
N VAL A 459 -6.86 -26.55 7.15
CA VAL A 459 -7.65 -25.89 8.18
C VAL A 459 -8.34 -26.91 9.10
N GLY A 460 -8.48 -26.56 10.36
CA GLY A 460 -9.38 -27.21 11.33
C GLY A 460 -10.66 -26.42 11.42
N TRP A 461 -11.79 -27.10 11.48
CA TRP A 461 -13.10 -26.48 11.61
C TRP A 461 -13.55 -26.48 13.08
N ALA A 462 -13.65 -25.31 13.69
CA ALA A 462 -14.13 -25.16 15.06
C ALA A 462 -15.37 -24.26 15.12
N ASN A 463 -16.20 -24.45 16.14
CA ASN A 463 -17.29 -23.52 16.41
C ASN A 463 -16.72 -22.19 16.89
N PHE A 464 -17.20 -21.10 16.27
CA PHE A 464 -16.86 -19.73 16.64
C PHE A 464 -18.09 -18.87 16.45
N LEU A 465 -18.57 -18.26 17.52
CA LEU A 465 -19.82 -17.50 17.56
C LEU A 465 -21.01 -18.30 17.02
N GLY A 466 -21.12 -19.57 17.42
CA GLY A 466 -22.23 -20.44 17.05
C GLY A 466 -22.19 -21.05 15.65
N GLN A 467 -21.17 -20.74 14.83
CA GLN A 467 -21.03 -21.27 13.48
C GLN A 467 -19.65 -21.91 13.28
N LYS A 468 -19.56 -22.97 12.46
CA LYS A 468 -18.27 -23.57 12.09
C LYS A 468 -17.42 -22.61 11.27
N ALA A 469 -16.20 -22.36 11.72
CA ALA A 469 -15.23 -21.48 11.10
C ALA A 469 -13.90 -22.21 10.85
N PRO A 470 -13.18 -21.87 9.77
CA PRO A 470 -11.89 -22.49 9.43
C PRO A 470 -10.73 -21.78 10.13
N PHE A 471 -9.97 -22.51 10.93
CA PHE A 471 -8.74 -22.03 11.56
C PHE A 471 -7.51 -22.68 10.90
N PRO A 472 -6.40 -21.95 10.67
CA PRO A 472 -5.21 -22.50 10.03
C PRO A 472 -4.51 -23.53 10.92
N HIS A 473 -4.08 -24.65 10.35
CA HIS A 473 -3.28 -25.64 11.07
C HIS A 473 -1.83 -25.18 11.34
N GLY A 474 -1.28 -24.29 10.50
CA GLY A 474 0.12 -23.89 10.52
C GLY A 474 0.66 -23.43 11.87
N PRO A 475 0.00 -22.47 12.55
CA PRO A 475 0.43 -21.96 13.84
C PRO A 475 0.54 -23.05 14.91
N PHE A 476 -0.44 -23.95 14.97
CA PHE A 476 -0.51 -25.02 15.99
C PHE A 476 0.51 -26.15 15.70
N ILE A 477 0.73 -26.45 14.42
CA ILE A 477 1.78 -27.40 14.01
C ILE A 477 3.16 -26.83 14.34
N LEU A 478 3.39 -25.56 14.07
CA LEU A 478 4.65 -24.90 14.43
C LEU A 478 4.87 -24.94 15.94
N ALA A 479 3.88 -24.57 16.74
CA ALA A 479 3.97 -24.63 18.19
C ALA A 479 4.30 -26.04 18.71
N ALA A 480 3.71 -27.08 18.11
CA ALA A 480 4.03 -28.47 18.44
C ALA A 480 5.47 -28.87 18.06
N VAL A 481 6.00 -28.36 16.94
CA VAL A 481 7.38 -28.64 16.49
C VAL A 481 8.39 -27.96 17.42
N LEU A 482 8.10 -26.75 17.89
CA LEU A 482 8.99 -26.01 18.80
C LEU A 482 9.07 -26.59 20.22
N LYS A 483 8.20 -27.50 20.59
CA LYS A 483 8.24 -28.28 21.85
C LYS A 483 8.48 -27.44 23.12
N THR A 484 7.83 -26.31 23.22
CA THR A 484 7.97 -25.32 24.29
C THR A 484 6.59 -24.94 24.83
N PRO A 485 6.48 -24.36 26.03
CA PRO A 485 5.20 -23.86 26.53
C PRO A 485 4.54 -22.86 25.57
N VAL A 486 3.23 -22.96 25.50
CA VAL A 486 2.39 -22.12 24.63
C VAL A 486 1.48 -21.26 25.48
N TYR A 487 1.48 -19.98 25.23
CA TYR A 487 0.63 -19.00 25.89
C TYR A 487 -0.26 -18.29 24.88
N LEU A 488 -1.42 -17.84 25.34
CA LEU A 488 -2.25 -16.89 24.56
C LEU A 488 -1.98 -15.48 25.04
N LEU A 489 -2.11 -14.52 24.09
CA LEU A 489 -2.01 -13.11 24.40
C LEU A 489 -3.06 -12.32 23.64
N PHE A 490 -3.87 -11.57 24.42
CA PHE A 490 -4.86 -10.63 23.90
C PHE A 490 -4.67 -9.27 24.56
N GLY A 491 -4.53 -8.22 23.76
CA GLY A 491 -4.37 -6.84 24.23
C GLY A 491 -5.61 -6.03 23.92
N LEU A 492 -6.58 -5.99 24.83
CA LEU A 492 -7.86 -5.34 24.62
C LEU A 492 -7.83 -3.90 25.11
N ARG A 493 -8.25 -2.97 24.25
CA ARG A 493 -8.34 -1.56 24.57
C ARG A 493 -9.60 -1.28 25.37
N ASP A 494 -9.46 -0.53 26.46
CA ASP A 494 -10.53 0.06 27.22
C ASP A 494 -10.71 1.54 26.82
N ASP A 495 -11.86 1.87 26.24
CA ASP A 495 -12.23 3.21 25.78
C ASP A 495 -12.97 4.04 26.86
N SER A 496 -13.08 3.52 28.09
CA SER A 496 -13.76 4.22 29.18
C SER A 496 -12.98 5.44 29.69
N GLN A 497 -11.66 5.52 29.39
CA GLN A 497 -10.76 6.57 29.84
C GLN A 497 -10.36 7.52 28.72
N ALA A 498 -9.99 8.75 29.05
CA ALA A 498 -9.55 9.77 28.09
C ALA A 498 -8.22 9.42 27.40
N ILE A 499 -7.32 8.73 28.13
CA ILE A 499 -6.11 8.10 27.61
C ILE A 499 -6.41 6.60 27.52
N PRO A 500 -6.13 5.94 26.41
CA PRO A 500 -6.40 4.51 26.27
C PRO A 500 -5.70 3.69 27.35
N HIS A 501 -6.46 2.87 28.02
CA HIS A 501 -5.97 1.85 28.89
C HIS A 501 -6.12 0.49 28.21
N PHE A 502 -5.20 -0.44 28.47
CA PHE A 502 -5.20 -1.75 27.83
C PHE A 502 -5.19 -2.86 28.88
N ASN A 503 -6.14 -3.77 28.73
CA ASN A 503 -6.16 -5.02 29.46
C ASN A 503 -5.41 -6.06 28.64
N VAL A 504 -4.25 -6.48 29.11
CA VAL A 504 -3.41 -7.49 28.47
C VAL A 504 -3.62 -8.81 29.18
N TYR A 505 -4.22 -9.77 28.50
CA TYR A 505 -4.45 -11.11 29.01
C TYR A 505 -3.33 -12.02 28.54
N PHE A 506 -2.55 -12.53 29.48
CA PHE A 506 -1.48 -13.48 29.26
C PHE A 506 -1.81 -14.77 30.00
N GLU A 507 -2.22 -15.82 29.27
CA GLU A 507 -2.72 -17.04 29.86
C GLU A 507 -1.99 -18.28 29.33
N PRO A 508 -1.73 -19.29 30.19
CA PRO A 508 -1.18 -20.57 29.75
C PRO A 508 -2.20 -21.29 28.87
N PHE A 509 -1.75 -21.75 27.70
CA PHE A 509 -2.58 -22.51 26.77
C PHE A 509 -2.24 -24.01 26.82
N SER A 510 -0.95 -24.33 26.83
CA SER A 510 -0.47 -25.71 26.92
C SER A 510 1.00 -25.70 27.38
N GLU A 511 1.39 -26.63 28.25
CA GLU A 511 2.80 -26.83 28.59
C GLU A 511 3.60 -27.26 27.34
N GLN A 512 3.00 -28.09 26.50
CA GLN A 512 3.53 -28.49 25.20
C GLN A 512 2.41 -29.06 24.34
N ILE A 513 2.24 -28.53 23.13
CA ILE A 513 1.33 -29.13 22.14
C ILE A 513 1.96 -30.41 21.62
N THR A 514 1.28 -31.53 21.84
CA THR A 514 1.72 -32.85 21.38
C THR A 514 0.80 -33.37 20.29
N LEU A 515 1.38 -33.74 19.13
CA LEU A 515 0.65 -34.26 17.96
C LEU A 515 1.16 -35.67 17.62
N PRO A 516 0.70 -36.71 18.34
CA PRO A 516 1.15 -38.08 18.11
C PRO A 516 0.82 -38.56 16.70
N ARG A 517 1.71 -39.30 16.07
CA ARG A 517 1.58 -39.68 14.63
C ARG A 517 0.28 -40.44 14.35
N ALA A 518 -0.15 -41.31 15.24
CA ALA A 518 -1.38 -42.10 15.09
C ALA A 518 -2.68 -41.28 15.21
N THR A 519 -2.69 -40.24 16.05
CA THR A 519 -3.88 -39.42 16.37
C THR A 519 -3.72 -37.95 15.98
N ARG A 520 -2.76 -37.65 15.11
CA ARG A 520 -2.34 -36.28 14.78
C ARG A 520 -3.50 -35.35 14.45
N ASN A 521 -4.41 -35.80 13.58
CA ASN A 521 -5.53 -34.97 13.13
C ASN A 521 -6.53 -34.69 14.24
N ALA A 522 -6.84 -35.71 15.09
CA ALA A 522 -7.73 -35.53 16.22
C ALA A 522 -7.10 -34.61 17.29
N ALA A 523 -5.83 -34.82 17.64
CA ALA A 523 -5.12 -33.96 18.57
C ALA A 523 -5.05 -32.49 18.06
N LEU A 524 -4.77 -32.29 16.79
CA LEU A 524 -4.75 -30.96 16.18
C LEU A 524 -6.13 -30.29 16.19
N GLN A 525 -7.18 -31.06 15.92
CA GLN A 525 -8.56 -30.57 15.97
C GLN A 525 -8.94 -30.10 17.38
N THR A 526 -8.58 -30.87 18.43
CA THR A 526 -8.80 -30.47 19.82
C THR A 526 -8.08 -29.16 20.19
N VAL A 527 -6.84 -28.98 19.72
CA VAL A 527 -6.08 -27.75 19.95
C VAL A 527 -6.75 -26.57 19.27
N VAL A 528 -7.21 -26.74 18.02
CA VAL A 528 -7.92 -25.70 17.26
C VAL A 528 -9.24 -25.30 17.95
N GLU A 529 -10.02 -26.28 18.42
CA GLU A 529 -11.27 -26.03 19.14
C GLU A 529 -11.03 -25.28 20.46
N HIS A 530 -10.01 -25.66 21.21
CA HIS A 530 -9.62 -24.96 22.44
C HIS A 530 -9.23 -23.50 22.14
N TYR A 531 -8.42 -23.27 21.12
CA TYR A 531 -8.04 -21.90 20.70
C TYR A 531 -9.27 -21.09 20.26
N ALA A 532 -10.16 -21.67 19.46
CA ALA A 532 -11.38 -21.00 18.99
C ALA A 532 -12.28 -20.58 20.17
N THR A 533 -12.44 -21.45 21.18
CA THR A 533 -13.20 -21.15 22.41
C THR A 533 -12.58 -19.98 23.18
N ARG A 534 -11.24 -19.94 23.31
CA ARG A 534 -10.59 -18.81 23.99
C ARG A 534 -10.71 -17.51 23.21
N LEU A 535 -10.54 -17.56 21.88
CA LEU A 535 -10.74 -16.39 21.01
C LEU A 535 -12.19 -15.87 21.10
N GLU A 536 -13.18 -16.75 21.10
CA GLU A 536 -14.60 -16.39 21.25
C GLU A 536 -14.86 -15.66 22.58
N HIS A 537 -14.32 -16.18 23.68
CA HIS A 537 -14.43 -15.57 25.00
C HIS A 537 -13.96 -14.10 25.01
N TYR A 538 -12.78 -13.82 24.47
CA TYR A 538 -12.25 -12.46 24.43
C TYR A 538 -12.90 -11.59 23.36
N THR A 539 -13.40 -12.18 22.26
CA THR A 539 -14.16 -11.46 21.25
C THR A 539 -15.49 -10.93 21.81
N LEU A 540 -16.16 -11.70 22.67
CA LEU A 540 -17.37 -11.24 23.36
C LEU A 540 -17.11 -10.11 24.37
N GLN A 541 -15.91 -10.05 24.98
CA GLN A 541 -15.52 -8.95 25.87
C GLN A 541 -15.25 -7.65 25.10
N ALA A 542 -14.68 -7.75 23.88
CA ALA A 542 -14.30 -6.59 23.06
C ALA A 542 -14.78 -6.76 21.61
N PRO A 543 -16.10 -6.76 21.36
CA PRO A 543 -16.67 -7.17 20.08
C PRO A 543 -16.28 -6.28 18.89
N LEU A 544 -15.93 -5.00 19.11
CA LEU A 544 -15.47 -4.10 18.05
C LEU A 544 -13.95 -4.19 17.79
N GLN A 545 -13.23 -5.12 18.43
CA GLN A 545 -11.76 -5.19 18.35
C GLN A 545 -11.24 -6.44 17.62
N TRP A 546 -12.11 -7.26 17.00
CA TRP A 546 -11.68 -8.37 16.17
C TRP A 546 -11.59 -7.94 14.69
N TYR A 547 -10.38 -7.68 14.20
CA TYR A 547 -10.12 -6.98 12.93
C TYR A 547 -9.97 -7.94 11.73
N ASN A 548 -10.93 -8.84 11.56
CA ASN A 548 -11.04 -9.70 10.38
C ASN A 548 -12.07 -9.12 9.38
N PHE A 549 -11.60 -8.27 8.45
CA PHE A 549 -12.43 -7.62 7.45
C PHE A 549 -12.53 -8.43 6.14
N PHE A 550 -12.72 -9.73 6.25
CA PHE A 550 -13.02 -10.65 5.16
C PHE A 550 -14.04 -11.69 5.65
N ASN A 551 -14.64 -12.46 4.72
CA ASN A 551 -15.62 -13.48 5.08
C ASN A 551 -14.92 -14.66 5.79
N PHE A 552 -14.92 -14.63 7.11
CA PHE A 552 -14.17 -15.58 7.94
C PHE A 552 -14.74 -17.01 7.90
N TRP A 553 -16.06 -17.14 7.78
CA TRP A 553 -16.74 -18.45 7.80
C TRP A 553 -16.76 -19.14 6.44
N GLN A 554 -16.39 -18.46 5.36
CA GLN A 554 -16.32 -19.03 4.01
C GLN A 554 -14.89 -19.08 3.52
N LEU A 555 -14.44 -20.26 3.14
CA LEU A 555 -13.23 -20.37 2.32
C LEU A 555 -13.53 -19.81 0.94
N SER A 556 -12.58 -19.11 0.33
CA SER A 556 -12.75 -18.60 -1.04
C SER A 556 -12.94 -19.77 -2.01
N GLU A 557 -14.09 -19.84 -2.67
CA GLU A 557 -14.26 -20.75 -3.79
C GLU A 557 -13.27 -20.32 -4.90
N LYS A 558 -12.27 -21.14 -5.18
CA LYS A 558 -11.51 -21.00 -6.41
C LYS A 558 -12.49 -21.24 -7.57
N LYS A 559 -12.73 -20.20 -8.37
CA LYS A 559 -13.19 -20.44 -9.75
C LYS A 559 -12.07 -21.22 -10.43
N ASP A 560 -12.30 -22.50 -10.67
CA ASP A 560 -11.52 -23.28 -11.62
C ASP A 560 -11.64 -22.56 -12.97
N ASP A 561 -10.57 -21.90 -13.39
CA ASP A 561 -10.42 -21.45 -14.76
C ASP A 561 -10.36 -22.68 -15.66
N LYS A 562 -11.50 -22.94 -16.32
CA LYS A 562 -11.58 -23.87 -17.46
C LYS A 562 -11.08 -23.18 -18.72
#